data_058bdc29173ba96d14a9b4fe3e51f2f5
#
_entry.id   058bdc29173ba96d14a9b4fe3e51f2f5
#
_cell.length_a   1.000
_cell.length_b   1.000
_cell.length_c   1.000
_cell.angle_alpha   90.00
_cell.angle_beta   90.00
_cell.angle_gamma   90.00
#
_symmetry.space_group_name_H-M   'P 1'
#
loop_
_entity.id
_entity.type
_entity.pdbx_description
1 polymer ?
#
loop_
_entity_poly.entity_id
_entity_poly.type
_entity_poly.pdbx_seq_one_letter_code
_entity_poly.pdbx_strand_id
1 'polypeptide(L)'
;MRSRARHAVLAVTGAALAGAPLTLTALPAHASPAASSALTSSAAGTITVRRGGPARSLPFTARRDGEAVISFTASAPGVSWARAGAESAVVSISVDGRHVTDLVVPSSDPIPRSLGLGHVGKGRHRVTLRFAKGSAPAARRVTLRRAAVRTSDALALRHAPVVVGRTGWPFGDPYQNAATDTPLIAWHETRAAATPGHRVIEYSVVWSNEDGGTDTPALMARWGRTTDIEWVYRVEVDASGNRVDGTAVYQAPMHLTLKFSGRYEGDHPVLQTCTQNNNMCDVVSPEPPLRFLLDASGTRPDGRAREVVMDREPWTYRVAAQEMVREGKIENPSDPATREVGDQRTYLFAEFAKATGAAAGTGSVPGVALGVRLKSDTSTLYRSDHDEPTWSIDRDGAVATTVELPEGTRVSDIASIEAIRRPTGSGDNGAPATVTSVNRGFFLDEAYLPQPSSIAWTGSVTLTQANPSAVIWRP
;
A
#
# COMPACT_ATOMS: atom_id res chain seq x y z
N MET A 1 17.54 22.34 -38.25
CA MET A 1 16.58 21.25 -38.55
C MET A 1 16.37 20.47 -37.29
N ARG A 2 15.24 20.70 -36.58
CA ARG A 2 14.89 20.00 -35.35
C ARG A 2 13.73 19.03 -35.66
N SER A 3 14.03 17.73 -35.57
CA SER A 3 13.07 16.64 -35.77
C SER A 3 12.19 16.54 -34.53
N ARG A 4 10.86 16.70 -34.70
CA ARG A 4 9.84 16.41 -33.67
C ARG A 4 9.44 14.95 -33.80
N ALA A 5 9.80 14.13 -32.82
CA ALA A 5 9.27 12.78 -32.67
C ALA A 5 7.81 12.86 -32.19
N ARG A 6 6.88 12.31 -32.97
CA ARG A 6 5.47 12.14 -32.60
C ARG A 6 5.33 10.82 -31.86
N HIS A 7 4.87 10.86 -30.62
CA HIS A 7 4.49 9.67 -29.87
C HIS A 7 3.10 9.23 -30.31
N ALA A 8 3.00 8.01 -30.83
CA ALA A 8 1.73 7.37 -31.14
C ALA A 8 1.22 6.66 -29.89
N VAL A 9 0.04 7.06 -29.40
CA VAL A 9 -0.70 6.37 -28.34
C VAL A 9 -1.45 5.22 -28.99
N LEU A 10 -1.11 3.98 -28.62
CA LEU A 10 -1.86 2.78 -29.00
C LEU A 10 -2.98 2.56 -27.98
N ALA A 11 -4.21 2.74 -28.40
CA ALA A 11 -5.38 2.33 -27.61
C ALA A 11 -5.58 0.82 -27.75
N VAL A 12 -5.51 0.09 -26.65
CA VAL A 12 -5.86 -1.33 -26.59
C VAL A 12 -7.30 -1.48 -26.14
N THR A 13 -8.16 -1.91 -27.05
CA THR A 13 -9.56 -2.29 -26.78
C THR A 13 -9.60 -3.66 -26.09
N GLY A 14 -10.03 -3.68 -24.83
CA GLY A 14 -10.31 -4.91 -24.09
C GLY A 14 -11.66 -5.51 -24.51
N ALA A 15 -11.66 -6.78 -24.90
CA ALA A 15 -12.86 -7.56 -25.19
C ALA A 15 -13.56 -7.97 -23.88
N ALA A 16 -14.84 -7.62 -23.74
CA ALA A 16 -15.68 -8.06 -22.65
C ALA A 16 -16.19 -9.48 -22.90
N LEU A 17 -15.90 -10.40 -21.98
CA LEU A 17 -16.56 -11.70 -21.89
C LEU A 17 -17.83 -11.57 -21.05
N ALA A 18 -18.97 -11.84 -21.67
CA ALA A 18 -20.27 -11.88 -21.00
C ALA A 18 -20.34 -13.10 -20.08
N GLY A 19 -20.44 -12.87 -18.77
CA GLY A 19 -20.67 -13.87 -17.75
C GLY A 19 -22.13 -13.97 -17.33
N ALA A 20 -22.69 -15.16 -17.32
CA ALA A 20 -24.02 -15.46 -16.80
C ALA A 20 -24.10 -15.28 -15.27
N PRO A 21 -25.28 -14.97 -14.69
CA PRO A 21 -25.41 -14.79 -13.24
C PRO A 21 -25.34 -16.13 -12.52
N LEU A 22 -24.28 -16.30 -11.71
CA LEU A 22 -24.17 -17.39 -10.73
C LEU A 22 -24.81 -16.93 -9.41
N THR A 23 -25.88 -17.61 -9.01
CA THR A 23 -26.44 -17.49 -7.66
C THR A 23 -25.44 -18.07 -6.64
N LEU A 24 -24.82 -17.22 -5.85
CA LEU A 24 -23.97 -17.63 -4.73
C LEU A 24 -24.84 -18.07 -3.55
N THR A 25 -24.87 -19.38 -3.29
CA THR A 25 -25.22 -19.91 -1.96
C THR A 25 -23.98 -19.72 -1.06
N ALA A 26 -24.12 -18.91 -0.01
CA ALA A 26 -23.08 -18.72 0.98
C ALA A 26 -22.83 -20.04 1.75
N LEU A 27 -21.68 -20.64 1.55
CA LEU A 27 -21.14 -21.67 2.41
C LEU A 27 -20.61 -21.05 3.72
N PRO A 28 -20.78 -21.70 4.88
CA PRO A 28 -20.26 -21.16 6.14
C PRO A 28 -18.73 -21.01 6.05
N ALA A 29 -18.25 -19.82 6.40
CA ALA A 29 -16.83 -19.53 6.50
C ALA A 29 -16.20 -20.47 7.56
N HIS A 30 -15.41 -21.43 7.14
CA HIS A 30 -14.54 -22.17 8.03
C HIS A 30 -13.45 -21.21 8.51
N ALA A 31 -13.52 -20.82 9.79
CA ALA A 31 -12.44 -20.10 10.44
C ALA A 31 -11.15 -20.93 10.31
N SER A 32 -10.19 -20.43 9.54
CA SER A 32 -8.85 -21.01 9.52
C SER A 32 -8.29 -21.00 10.93
N PRO A 33 -7.71 -22.11 11.42
CA PRO A 33 -7.08 -22.12 12.73
C PRO A 33 -6.01 -21.03 12.76
N ALA A 34 -6.08 -20.16 13.78
CA ALA A 34 -5.09 -19.11 13.97
C ALA A 34 -3.70 -19.75 14.05
N ALA A 35 -2.79 -19.31 13.17
CA ALA A 35 -1.43 -19.83 13.13
C ALA A 35 -0.79 -19.65 14.52
N SER A 36 -0.32 -20.75 15.10
CA SER A 36 0.33 -20.74 16.40
C SER A 36 1.66 -20.00 16.33
N SER A 37 1.72 -18.80 16.89
CA SER A 37 2.98 -18.05 17.06
C SER A 37 3.49 -18.18 18.49
N ALA A 38 4.78 -18.49 18.65
CA ALA A 38 5.43 -18.56 19.96
C ALA A 38 6.47 -17.44 20.08
N LEU A 39 6.38 -16.63 21.15
CA LEU A 39 7.42 -15.68 21.49
C LEU A 39 8.69 -16.46 21.86
N THR A 40 9.78 -16.21 21.16
CA THR A 40 11.05 -16.96 21.30
C THR A 40 12.14 -16.15 21.99
N SER A 41 12.03 -14.82 21.97
CA SER A 41 12.93 -13.92 22.72
C SER A 41 12.30 -12.52 22.82
N SER A 42 12.63 -11.83 23.88
CA SER A 42 12.31 -10.41 24.09
C SER A 42 13.52 -9.71 24.70
N ALA A 43 13.97 -8.61 24.10
CA ALA A 43 14.96 -7.71 24.69
C ALA A 43 14.24 -6.68 25.56
N ALA A 44 14.43 -6.76 26.88
CA ALA A 44 13.86 -5.81 27.83
C ALA A 44 14.44 -4.40 27.72
N GLY A 45 15.56 -4.23 27.02
CA GLY A 45 16.34 -2.99 26.90
C GLY A 45 16.20 -2.29 25.55
N THR A 46 16.89 -1.17 25.45
CA THR A 46 17.04 -0.39 24.22
C THR A 46 18.29 -0.83 23.47
N ILE A 47 18.13 -1.19 22.19
CA ILE A 47 19.24 -1.48 21.29
C ILE A 47 19.55 -0.22 20.49
N THR A 48 20.79 0.26 20.53
CA THR A 48 21.25 1.39 19.74
C THR A 48 22.28 0.93 18.71
N VAL A 49 21.97 1.13 17.43
CA VAL A 49 22.85 0.86 16.28
C VAL A 49 23.40 2.19 15.79
N ARG A 50 24.73 2.35 15.70
CA ARG A 50 25.39 3.63 15.39
C ARG A 50 26.12 3.55 14.05
N ARG A 51 26.15 4.66 13.33
CA ARG A 51 27.00 4.83 12.13
C ARG A 51 28.47 4.61 12.51
N GLY A 52 29.15 3.74 11.77
CA GLY A 52 30.55 3.40 12.04
C GLY A 52 30.78 2.61 13.34
N GLY A 53 29.74 2.32 14.11
CA GLY A 53 29.85 1.53 15.35
C GLY A 53 29.78 0.02 15.09
N PRO A 54 30.05 -0.78 16.14
CA PRO A 54 29.99 -2.23 16.06
C PRO A 54 28.53 -2.70 15.84
N ALA A 55 28.38 -3.85 15.20
CA ALA A 55 27.09 -4.53 15.09
C ALA A 55 26.52 -4.86 16.48
N ARG A 56 25.19 -4.89 16.57
CA ARG A 56 24.47 -5.32 17.77
C ARG A 56 23.88 -6.69 17.57
N SER A 57 23.86 -7.50 18.60
CA SER A 57 23.35 -8.87 18.55
C SER A 57 22.15 -9.04 19.47
N LEU A 58 21.15 -9.76 19.01
CA LEU A 58 20.01 -10.24 19.78
C LEU A 58 19.92 -11.76 19.62
N PRO A 59 20.31 -12.54 20.64
CA PRO A 59 20.14 -13.99 20.61
C PRO A 59 18.68 -14.35 20.82
N PHE A 60 18.24 -15.44 20.17
CA PHE A 60 16.91 -16.02 20.39
C PHE A 60 16.97 -17.55 20.26
N THR A 61 15.93 -18.22 20.75
CA THR A 61 15.82 -19.68 20.68
C THR A 61 14.51 -20.05 20.00
N ALA A 62 14.57 -20.63 18.80
CA ALA A 62 13.42 -21.20 18.14
C ALA A 62 13.08 -22.54 18.80
N ARG A 63 11.85 -22.68 19.29
CA ARG A 63 11.37 -23.92 19.95
C ARG A 63 11.00 -25.01 18.95
N ARG A 64 10.75 -24.63 17.69
CA ARG A 64 10.43 -25.48 16.54
C ARG A 64 10.93 -24.79 15.25
N ASP A 65 10.99 -25.56 14.19
CA ASP A 65 11.23 -25.02 12.85
C ASP A 65 10.09 -24.07 12.46
N GLY A 66 10.38 -23.05 11.66
CA GLY A 66 9.37 -22.11 11.18
C GLY A 66 9.93 -20.77 10.72
N GLU A 67 9.05 -19.90 10.30
CA GLU A 67 9.39 -18.54 9.86
C GLU A 67 9.59 -17.64 11.08
N ALA A 68 10.75 -17.02 11.16
CA ALA A 68 11.05 -16.06 12.22
C ALA A 68 10.60 -14.65 11.79
N VAL A 69 10.06 -13.90 12.73
CA VAL A 69 9.66 -12.50 12.58
C VAL A 69 10.20 -11.71 13.75
N ILE A 70 10.81 -10.56 13.45
CA ILE A 70 11.22 -9.59 14.47
C ILE A 70 10.29 -8.39 14.48
N SER A 71 9.87 -7.97 15.68
CA SER A 71 9.09 -6.75 15.89
C SER A 71 9.80 -5.83 16.88
N PHE A 72 9.66 -4.54 16.70
CA PHE A 72 10.25 -3.51 17.58
C PHE A 72 9.58 -2.15 17.33
N THR A 73 9.86 -1.20 18.21
CA THR A 73 9.60 0.22 17.95
C THR A 73 10.93 0.88 17.56
N ALA A 74 11.00 1.47 16.37
CA ALA A 74 12.21 2.06 15.80
C ALA A 74 12.13 3.58 15.73
N SER A 75 13.26 4.26 15.99
CA SER A 75 13.41 5.71 15.75
C SER A 75 14.86 6.03 15.35
N ALA A 76 15.03 7.10 14.57
CA ALA A 76 16.34 7.57 14.13
C ALA A 76 16.44 9.09 14.33
N PRO A 77 16.96 9.57 15.48
CA PRO A 77 17.08 10.99 15.74
C PRO A 77 17.85 11.74 14.65
N GLY A 78 17.30 12.85 14.18
CA GLY A 78 17.88 13.68 13.13
C GLY A 78 17.40 13.33 11.71
N VAL A 79 16.61 12.25 11.51
CA VAL A 79 15.97 11.97 10.23
C VAL A 79 14.60 12.65 10.13
N SER A 80 14.23 12.96 8.90
CA SER A 80 12.92 13.47 8.53
C SER A 80 12.67 13.13 7.07
N TRP A 81 11.64 12.36 6.81
CA TRP A 81 11.27 11.97 5.44
C TRP A 81 10.90 13.16 4.56
N ALA A 82 10.49 14.28 5.17
CA ALA A 82 10.19 15.54 4.48
C ALA A 82 11.43 16.35 4.06
N ARG A 83 12.66 15.87 4.35
CA ARG A 83 13.86 16.68 4.14
C ARG A 83 14.93 15.91 3.37
N ALA A 84 15.34 16.42 2.21
CA ALA A 84 16.42 15.88 1.41
C ALA A 84 17.74 15.78 2.21
N GLY A 85 18.43 14.63 2.08
CA GLY A 85 19.64 14.32 2.83
C GLY A 85 19.43 13.91 4.29
N ALA A 86 18.16 13.80 4.73
CA ALA A 86 17.80 13.36 6.07
C ALA A 86 16.67 12.31 6.08
N GLU A 87 16.36 11.68 4.96
CA GLU A 87 15.16 10.86 4.73
C GLU A 87 15.06 9.71 5.71
N SER A 88 16.09 8.89 5.83
CA SER A 88 16.05 7.70 6.68
C SER A 88 17.40 7.27 7.25
N ALA A 89 17.33 6.38 8.20
CA ALA A 89 18.46 5.52 8.61
C ALA A 89 18.16 4.07 8.20
N VAL A 90 19.16 3.37 7.69
CA VAL A 90 19.05 1.97 7.29
C VAL A 90 19.83 1.07 8.25
N VAL A 91 19.21 -0.03 8.67
CA VAL A 91 19.83 -1.08 9.47
C VAL A 91 19.75 -2.39 8.71
N SER A 92 20.91 -2.95 8.36
CA SER A 92 20.99 -4.29 7.80
C SER A 92 20.81 -5.33 8.89
N ILE A 93 19.97 -6.33 8.64
CA ILE A 93 19.58 -7.39 9.57
C ILE A 93 20.02 -8.74 9.01
N SER A 94 20.81 -9.45 9.80
CA SER A 94 21.28 -10.79 9.46
C SER A 94 20.84 -11.79 10.53
N VAL A 95 20.61 -13.03 10.13
CA VAL A 95 20.39 -14.19 11.00
C VAL A 95 21.53 -15.16 10.79
N ASP A 96 22.24 -15.52 11.85
CA ASP A 96 23.39 -16.45 11.84
C ASP A 96 24.43 -16.11 10.76
N GLY A 97 24.67 -14.80 10.54
CA GLY A 97 25.60 -14.28 9.57
C GLY A 97 25.05 -14.07 8.15
N ARG A 98 23.88 -14.61 7.82
CA ARG A 98 23.23 -14.40 6.51
C ARG A 98 22.39 -13.13 6.54
N HIS A 99 22.63 -12.20 5.60
CA HIS A 99 21.80 -11.01 5.42
C HIS A 99 20.41 -11.42 4.93
N VAL A 100 19.35 -11.01 5.64
CA VAL A 100 17.98 -11.44 5.38
C VAL A 100 17.05 -10.29 4.99
N THR A 101 17.22 -9.11 5.59
CA THR A 101 16.36 -7.95 5.32
C THR A 101 17.02 -6.66 5.76
N ASP A 102 16.55 -5.54 5.24
CA ASP A 102 16.94 -4.20 5.67
C ASP A 102 15.75 -3.48 6.30
N LEU A 103 16.01 -2.74 7.37
CA LEU A 103 15.05 -1.87 8.02
C LEU A 103 15.34 -0.43 7.61
N VAL A 104 14.43 0.20 6.91
CA VAL A 104 14.41 1.65 6.69
C VAL A 104 13.62 2.31 7.81
N VAL A 105 14.24 3.27 8.52
CA VAL A 105 13.63 4.05 9.61
C VAL A 105 13.45 5.49 9.14
N PRO A 106 12.23 5.90 8.74
CA PRO A 106 11.96 7.19 8.12
C PRO A 106 11.64 8.30 9.15
N SER A 107 11.71 8.02 10.44
CA SER A 107 11.19 8.93 11.47
C SER A 107 12.17 9.08 12.64
N SER A 108 12.25 10.32 13.17
CA SER A 108 12.85 10.58 14.48
C SER A 108 11.96 10.15 15.63
N ASP A 109 10.64 10.09 15.41
CA ASP A 109 9.67 9.57 16.36
C ASP A 109 9.66 8.03 16.35
N PRO A 110 9.34 7.41 17.49
CA PRO A 110 9.19 5.96 17.56
C PRO A 110 8.01 5.46 16.72
N ILE A 111 8.27 4.55 15.79
CA ILE A 111 7.25 3.87 14.96
C ILE A 111 7.34 2.35 15.14
N PRO A 112 6.22 1.62 15.14
CA PRO A 112 6.23 0.16 15.16
C PRO A 112 6.75 -0.37 13.82
N ARG A 113 7.54 -1.45 13.87
CA ARG A 113 8.03 -2.15 12.68
C ARG A 113 8.05 -3.65 12.94
N SER A 114 7.67 -4.42 11.93
CA SER A 114 7.75 -5.88 11.93
C SER A 114 8.34 -6.37 10.61
N LEU A 115 9.31 -7.28 10.67
CA LEU A 115 10.03 -7.78 9.50
C LEU A 115 10.19 -9.30 9.59
N GLY A 116 10.11 -9.98 8.44
CA GLY A 116 10.50 -11.38 8.33
C GLY A 116 12.01 -11.55 8.48
N LEU A 117 12.39 -12.66 9.09
CA LEU A 117 13.78 -13.10 9.23
C LEU A 117 14.06 -14.38 8.42
N GLY A 118 13.02 -14.89 7.72
CA GLY A 118 13.08 -16.13 6.98
C GLY A 118 12.99 -17.38 7.86
N HIS A 119 13.16 -18.53 7.23
CA HIS A 119 13.08 -19.81 7.90
C HIS A 119 14.26 -20.07 8.84
N VAL A 120 13.95 -20.55 10.05
CA VAL A 120 14.93 -20.99 11.04
C VAL A 120 14.59 -22.38 11.56
N GLY A 121 15.60 -23.22 11.76
CA GLY A 121 15.44 -24.50 12.42
C GLY A 121 15.22 -24.35 13.93
N LYS A 122 14.82 -25.44 14.60
CA LYS A 122 14.80 -25.50 16.06
C LYS A 122 16.21 -25.31 16.62
N GLY A 123 16.39 -24.39 17.56
CA GLY A 123 17.71 -24.16 18.16
C GLY A 123 17.98 -22.72 18.56
N ARG A 124 19.23 -22.46 18.85
CA ARG A 124 19.73 -21.12 19.19
C ARG A 124 20.15 -20.40 17.91
N HIS A 125 19.71 -19.17 17.77
CA HIS A 125 19.99 -18.29 16.66
C HIS A 125 20.42 -16.90 17.13
N ARG A 126 20.93 -16.11 16.19
CA ARG A 126 21.39 -14.76 16.49
C ARG A 126 20.97 -13.78 15.39
N VAL A 127 20.17 -12.79 15.75
CA VAL A 127 19.95 -11.61 14.91
C VAL A 127 21.13 -10.66 15.09
N THR A 128 21.70 -10.18 13.99
CA THR A 128 22.76 -9.17 13.98
C THR A 128 22.26 -7.93 13.26
N LEU A 129 22.42 -6.77 13.92
CA LEU A 129 21.92 -5.46 13.47
C LEU A 129 23.14 -4.56 13.20
N ARG A 130 23.26 -4.05 11.98
CA ARG A 130 24.39 -3.18 11.57
C ARG A 130 23.84 -1.91 10.92
N PHE A 131 24.39 -0.75 11.28
CA PHE A 131 24.10 0.49 10.56
C PHE A 131 24.62 0.36 9.12
N ALA A 132 23.73 0.58 8.12
CA ALA A 132 24.01 0.26 6.73
C ALA A 132 24.36 1.49 5.90
N LYS A 133 25.03 1.25 4.77
CA LYS A 133 25.16 2.21 3.66
C LYS A 133 23.76 2.58 3.17
N GLY A 134 23.61 3.69 2.48
CA GLY A 134 22.29 4.18 2.03
C GLY A 134 21.51 4.93 3.11
N SER A 135 21.95 4.92 4.38
CA SER A 135 21.37 5.84 5.37
C SER A 135 21.70 7.29 5.01
N ALA A 136 20.71 8.17 5.09
CA ALA A 136 20.86 9.60 4.84
C ALA A 136 22.05 10.21 5.62
N PRO A 137 22.76 11.21 5.08
CA PRO A 137 23.90 11.84 5.76
C PRO A 137 23.60 12.34 7.18
N ALA A 138 22.39 12.82 7.43
CA ALA A 138 21.96 13.30 8.76
C ALA A 138 21.80 12.16 9.79
N ALA A 139 21.52 10.94 9.36
CA ALA A 139 21.30 9.80 10.25
C ALA A 139 22.61 9.38 10.95
N ARG A 140 22.62 9.31 12.28
CA ARG A 140 23.79 8.92 13.08
C ARG A 140 23.58 7.65 13.89
N ARG A 141 22.33 7.35 14.21
CA ARG A 141 21.98 6.17 15.03
C ARG A 141 20.52 5.78 14.79
N VAL A 142 20.24 4.51 15.04
CA VAL A 142 18.89 3.96 15.16
C VAL A 142 18.72 3.42 16.57
N THR A 143 17.58 3.70 17.18
CA THR A 143 17.17 3.19 18.48
C THR A 143 16.01 2.21 18.27
N LEU A 144 16.20 0.98 18.72
CA LEU A 144 15.18 -0.07 18.71
C LEU A 144 14.77 -0.38 20.14
N ARG A 145 13.47 -0.36 20.41
CA ARG A 145 12.90 -0.65 21.73
C ARG A 145 11.94 -1.83 21.60
N ARG A 146 11.79 -2.59 22.69
CA ARG A 146 10.86 -3.74 22.77
C ARG A 146 11.10 -4.76 21.64
N ALA A 147 12.36 -4.97 21.27
CA ALA A 147 12.69 -5.93 20.25
C ALA A 147 12.28 -7.34 20.68
N ALA A 148 11.47 -8.01 19.87
CA ALA A 148 11.01 -9.37 20.14
C ALA A 148 11.09 -10.19 18.86
N VAL A 149 11.49 -11.47 19.00
CA VAL A 149 11.47 -12.44 17.91
C VAL A 149 10.43 -13.50 18.22
N ARG A 150 9.59 -13.82 17.26
CA ARG A 150 8.64 -14.94 17.27
C ARG A 150 8.91 -15.89 16.11
N THR A 151 8.54 -17.15 16.26
CA THR A 151 8.47 -18.10 15.13
C THR A 151 7.03 -18.48 14.85
N SER A 152 6.72 -18.75 13.59
CA SER A 152 5.38 -19.07 13.11
C SER A 152 5.46 -20.11 12.01
N ASP A 153 4.44 -20.93 11.90
CA ASP A 153 4.19 -21.89 10.82
C ASP A 153 3.16 -21.39 9.79
N ALA A 154 2.84 -20.08 9.85
CA ALA A 154 1.88 -19.49 8.93
C ALA A 154 2.38 -19.54 7.48
N LEU A 155 1.58 -20.12 6.58
CA LEU A 155 1.89 -20.23 5.16
C LEU A 155 2.17 -18.87 4.51
N ALA A 156 1.45 -17.83 4.96
CA ALA A 156 1.66 -16.47 4.47
C ALA A 156 3.07 -15.93 4.77
N LEU A 157 3.71 -16.35 5.86
CA LEU A 157 5.11 -16.00 6.13
C LEU A 157 6.07 -16.88 5.34
N ARG A 158 5.77 -18.17 5.20
CA ARG A 158 6.62 -19.15 4.50
C ARG A 158 6.83 -18.79 3.03
N HIS A 159 5.79 -18.29 2.36
CA HIS A 159 5.84 -17.95 0.94
C HIS A 159 5.94 -16.43 0.67
N ALA A 160 6.15 -15.61 1.71
CA ALA A 160 6.28 -14.16 1.56
C ALA A 160 7.46 -13.80 0.65
N PRO A 161 7.29 -12.87 -0.31
CA PRO A 161 8.37 -12.50 -1.21
C PRO A 161 9.47 -11.71 -0.49
N VAL A 162 10.70 -11.94 -0.89
CA VAL A 162 11.81 -11.00 -0.67
C VAL A 162 11.74 -9.96 -1.78
N VAL A 163 11.45 -8.72 -1.44
CA VAL A 163 11.46 -7.60 -2.36
C VAL A 163 12.85 -6.98 -2.33
N VAL A 164 13.51 -6.96 -3.48
CA VAL A 164 14.81 -6.33 -3.66
C VAL A 164 14.59 -4.92 -4.18
N GLY A 165 15.34 -3.98 -3.66
CA GLY A 165 15.27 -2.58 -4.05
C GLY A 165 15.69 -2.36 -5.51
N ARG A 166 15.15 -1.34 -6.10
CA ARG A 166 15.49 -0.89 -7.46
C ARG A 166 16.95 -0.41 -7.49
N THR A 167 17.68 -0.79 -8.55
CA THR A 167 19.08 -0.42 -8.73
C THR A 167 19.26 0.25 -10.08
N GLY A 168 19.52 1.54 -10.14
CA GLY A 168 19.75 2.26 -11.37
C GLY A 168 18.60 3.15 -11.81
N TRP A 169 18.23 3.07 -13.09
CA TRP A 169 17.19 3.95 -13.65
C TRP A 169 15.87 3.89 -12.84
N PRO A 170 15.18 5.04 -12.58
CA PRO A 170 15.52 6.34 -13.17
C PRO A 170 16.55 7.16 -12.39
N PHE A 171 16.86 6.85 -11.13
CA PHE A 171 17.66 7.74 -10.27
C PHE A 171 19.15 7.38 -10.23
N GLY A 172 19.54 6.21 -10.69
CA GLY A 172 20.94 5.77 -10.74
C GLY A 172 21.58 5.50 -9.36
N ASP A 173 20.88 5.77 -8.26
CA ASP A 173 21.34 5.48 -6.90
C ASP A 173 20.93 4.06 -6.49
N PRO A 174 21.87 3.18 -6.19
CA PRO A 174 21.56 1.82 -5.76
C PRO A 174 20.80 1.77 -4.43
N TYR A 175 20.82 2.85 -3.63
CA TYR A 175 20.11 2.94 -2.35
C TYR A 175 18.84 3.81 -2.41
N GLN A 176 18.34 4.14 -3.60
CA GLN A 176 17.19 5.02 -3.75
C GLN A 176 15.98 4.61 -2.90
N ASN A 177 15.75 3.30 -2.70
CA ASN A 177 14.67 2.82 -1.83
C ASN A 177 14.92 3.04 -0.31
N ALA A 178 15.98 3.74 0.07
CA ALA A 178 16.13 4.33 1.40
C ALA A 178 15.56 5.76 1.51
N ALA A 179 15.17 6.36 0.38
CA ALA A 179 14.70 7.74 0.28
C ALA A 179 13.39 7.92 -0.49
N THR A 180 13.07 7.05 -1.42
CA THR A 180 11.83 7.05 -2.21
C THR A 180 11.44 5.64 -2.59
N ASP A 181 10.18 5.40 -2.95
CA ASP A 181 9.66 4.08 -3.33
C ASP A 181 10.11 2.97 -2.39
N THR A 182 10.07 3.27 -1.08
CA THR A 182 10.47 2.32 -0.05
C THR A 182 9.32 1.35 0.23
N PRO A 183 9.55 0.02 0.19
CA PRO A 183 8.57 -0.93 0.69
C PRO A 183 8.31 -0.71 2.18
N LEU A 184 7.10 -0.32 2.55
CA LEU A 184 6.73 0.07 3.92
C LEU A 184 6.12 -1.08 4.70
N ILE A 185 5.04 -1.66 4.17
CA ILE A 185 4.27 -2.75 4.77
C ILE A 185 3.84 -3.75 3.70
N ALA A 186 3.57 -4.99 4.13
CA ALA A 186 3.01 -6.04 3.28
C ALA A 186 1.81 -6.69 3.96
N TRP A 187 0.95 -7.30 3.16
CA TRP A 187 -0.11 -8.18 3.63
C TRP A 187 -0.35 -9.31 2.62
N HIS A 188 -1.18 -10.25 3.01
CA HIS A 188 -1.62 -11.31 2.10
C HIS A 188 -3.14 -11.42 2.06
N GLU A 189 -3.62 -12.00 0.97
CA GLU A 189 -5.01 -12.46 0.80
C GLU A 189 -4.97 -13.93 0.42
N THR A 190 -5.89 -14.71 0.98
CA THR A 190 -5.99 -16.14 0.70
C THR A 190 -7.37 -16.47 0.18
N ARG A 191 -7.44 -17.24 -0.91
CA ARG A 191 -8.70 -17.75 -1.46
C ARG A 191 -8.57 -19.23 -1.80
N ALA A 192 -9.70 -19.92 -1.92
CA ALA A 192 -9.72 -21.29 -2.43
C ALA A 192 -9.18 -21.34 -3.88
N ALA A 193 -8.39 -22.35 -4.19
CA ALA A 193 -7.99 -22.65 -5.56
C ALA A 193 -9.07 -23.49 -6.27
N ALA A 194 -8.90 -23.71 -7.57
CA ALA A 194 -9.77 -24.60 -8.34
C ALA A 194 -9.64 -26.07 -7.87
N THR A 195 -8.45 -26.49 -7.48
CA THR A 195 -8.20 -27.81 -6.92
C THR A 195 -8.68 -27.89 -5.47
N PRO A 196 -9.58 -28.83 -5.11
CA PRO A 196 -10.06 -28.98 -3.73
C PRO A 196 -8.92 -29.15 -2.73
N GLY A 197 -9.01 -28.44 -1.61
CA GLY A 197 -7.99 -28.43 -0.55
C GLY A 197 -6.80 -27.53 -0.81
N HIS A 198 -6.61 -27.02 -2.03
CA HIS A 198 -5.58 -26.05 -2.35
C HIS A 198 -6.03 -24.62 -2.04
N ARG A 199 -5.08 -23.72 -1.88
CA ARG A 199 -5.29 -22.29 -1.65
C ARG A 199 -4.38 -21.47 -2.53
N VAL A 200 -4.87 -20.31 -2.96
CA VAL A 200 -4.04 -19.28 -3.61
C VAL A 200 -3.74 -18.21 -2.57
N ILE A 201 -2.45 -17.92 -2.39
CA ILE A 201 -1.98 -16.84 -1.54
C ILE A 201 -1.45 -15.72 -2.45
N GLU A 202 -1.96 -14.51 -2.28
CA GLU A 202 -1.54 -13.30 -2.99
C GLU A 202 -0.92 -12.32 -2.01
N TYR A 203 0.22 -11.77 -2.37
CA TYR A 203 0.96 -10.79 -1.56
C TYR A 203 0.92 -9.44 -2.20
N SER A 204 0.66 -8.43 -1.39
CA SER A 204 0.69 -7.02 -1.79
C SER A 204 1.60 -6.22 -0.88
N VAL A 205 2.13 -5.13 -1.42
CA VAL A 205 3.05 -4.22 -0.73
C VAL A 205 2.54 -2.79 -0.89
N VAL A 206 2.78 -1.96 0.13
CA VAL A 206 2.66 -0.51 0.07
C VAL A 206 4.07 0.07 -0.01
N TRP A 207 4.33 0.87 -1.04
CA TRP A 207 5.54 1.70 -1.16
C TRP A 207 5.26 3.12 -0.71
N SER A 208 6.30 3.86 -0.37
CA SER A 208 6.18 5.23 0.14
C SER A 208 5.63 6.22 -0.89
N ASN A 209 5.80 5.94 -2.16
CA ASN A 209 5.43 6.82 -3.28
C ASN A 209 5.14 6.01 -4.56
N GLU A 210 4.50 6.67 -5.52
CA GLU A 210 4.39 6.24 -6.92
C GLU A 210 5.01 7.32 -7.82
N ASP A 211 6.16 7.02 -8.44
CA ASP A 211 6.88 7.97 -9.29
C ASP A 211 6.47 7.92 -10.76
N GLY A 212 5.70 6.93 -11.14
CA GLY A 212 5.32 6.74 -12.53
C GLY A 212 3.98 6.02 -12.69
N GLY A 213 3.26 6.39 -13.71
CA GLY A 213 1.99 5.77 -14.07
C GLY A 213 0.78 6.66 -13.84
N THR A 214 0.57 7.21 -12.66
CA THR A 214 -0.56 8.09 -12.36
C THR A 214 -0.05 9.40 -11.77
N ASP A 215 -0.55 10.53 -12.27
CA ASP A 215 -0.27 11.85 -11.71
C ASP A 215 -0.71 11.92 -10.24
N THR A 216 0.09 12.59 -9.41
CA THR A 216 -0.13 12.65 -7.97
C THR A 216 -1.53 13.17 -7.57
N PRO A 217 -2.09 14.23 -8.20
CA PRO A 217 -3.47 14.65 -7.92
C PRO A 217 -4.50 13.57 -8.26
N ALA A 218 -4.32 12.86 -9.38
CA ALA A 218 -5.18 11.76 -9.77
C ALA A 218 -5.09 10.56 -8.80
N LEU A 219 -3.92 10.32 -8.18
CA LEU A 219 -3.78 9.32 -7.11
C LEU A 219 -4.66 9.67 -5.91
N MET A 220 -4.62 10.92 -5.44
CA MET A 220 -5.48 11.38 -4.35
C MET A 220 -6.97 11.24 -4.69
N ALA A 221 -7.37 11.63 -5.88
CA ALA A 221 -8.76 11.55 -6.35
C ALA A 221 -9.23 10.10 -6.49
N ARG A 222 -8.45 9.24 -7.14
CA ARG A 222 -8.86 7.89 -7.55
C ARG A 222 -8.56 6.80 -6.53
N TRP A 223 -7.55 7.02 -5.67
CA TRP A 223 -7.04 6.02 -4.74
C TRP A 223 -6.98 6.51 -3.29
N GLY A 224 -7.22 7.81 -3.04
CA GLY A 224 -7.20 8.37 -1.70
C GLY A 224 -5.82 8.28 -1.02
N ARG A 225 -4.74 8.34 -1.79
CA ARG A 225 -3.37 8.17 -1.31
C ARG A 225 -2.35 8.64 -2.34
N THR A 226 -1.12 8.91 -1.90
CA THR A 226 0.05 9.12 -2.76
C THR A 226 1.06 7.97 -2.69
N THR A 227 0.83 6.99 -1.81
CA THR A 227 1.58 5.73 -1.77
C THR A 227 1.24 4.88 -2.98
N ASP A 228 2.17 4.01 -3.39
CA ASP A 228 1.83 2.94 -4.32
C ASP A 228 1.40 1.69 -3.57
N ILE A 229 0.42 0.97 -4.10
CA ILE A 229 -0.07 -0.31 -3.56
C ILE A 229 -0.23 -1.29 -4.72
N GLU A 230 0.66 -2.29 -4.74
CA GLU A 230 0.65 -3.29 -5.80
C GLU A 230 0.63 -4.72 -5.23
N TRP A 231 -0.05 -5.64 -5.92
CA TRP A 231 0.21 -7.05 -5.67
C TRP A 231 1.54 -7.43 -6.34
N VAL A 232 2.33 -8.26 -5.68
CA VAL A 232 3.70 -8.52 -6.15
C VAL A 232 3.93 -9.98 -6.50
N TYR A 233 3.24 -10.89 -5.79
CA TYR A 233 3.43 -12.32 -5.97
C TYR A 233 2.15 -13.08 -5.62
N ARG A 234 1.88 -14.14 -6.37
CA ARG A 234 0.76 -15.04 -6.13
C ARG A 234 1.20 -16.48 -6.37
N VAL A 235 0.77 -17.39 -5.51
CA VAL A 235 1.13 -18.79 -5.59
C VAL A 235 -0.01 -19.68 -5.12
N GLU A 236 -0.21 -20.84 -5.75
CA GLU A 236 -1.06 -21.90 -5.24
C GLU A 236 -0.24 -22.80 -4.33
N VAL A 237 -0.83 -23.16 -3.18
CA VAL A 237 -0.28 -24.12 -2.24
C VAL A 237 -1.24 -25.29 -2.07
N ASP A 238 -0.69 -26.50 -1.93
CA ASP A 238 -1.44 -27.73 -1.67
C ASP A 238 -1.99 -27.78 -0.22
N ALA A 239 -2.69 -28.86 0.11
CA ALA A 239 -3.24 -29.06 1.45
C ALA A 239 -2.16 -29.16 2.53
N SER A 240 -0.92 -29.56 2.17
CA SER A 240 0.24 -29.62 3.05
C SER A 240 0.99 -28.29 3.16
N GLY A 241 0.56 -27.28 2.40
CA GLY A 241 1.18 -25.96 2.35
C GLY A 241 2.42 -25.87 1.47
N ASN A 242 2.68 -26.89 0.62
CA ASN A 242 3.77 -26.81 -0.35
C ASN A 242 3.31 -26.06 -1.60
N ARG A 243 4.23 -25.32 -2.20
CA ARG A 243 4.01 -24.64 -3.46
C ARG A 243 3.68 -25.66 -4.57
N VAL A 244 2.62 -25.37 -5.34
CA VAL A 244 2.27 -26.17 -6.53
C VAL A 244 3.10 -25.64 -7.71
N ASP A 245 3.86 -26.52 -8.34
CA ASP A 245 4.74 -26.16 -9.44
C ASP A 245 3.99 -25.51 -10.61
N GLY A 246 4.60 -24.48 -11.20
CA GLY A 246 4.08 -23.79 -12.38
C GLY A 246 2.90 -22.83 -12.11
N THR A 247 2.44 -22.69 -10.85
CA THR A 247 1.32 -21.81 -10.48
C THR A 247 1.76 -20.42 -10.03
N ALA A 248 3.03 -20.26 -9.66
CA ALA A 248 3.56 -19.01 -9.19
C ALA A 248 3.58 -17.95 -10.30
N VAL A 249 3.03 -16.76 -9.98
CA VAL A 249 2.98 -15.60 -10.89
C VAL A 249 3.35 -14.34 -10.13
N TYR A 250 3.75 -13.31 -10.88
CA TYR A 250 4.06 -11.98 -10.32
C TYR A 250 3.52 -10.87 -11.20
N GLN A 251 3.39 -9.67 -10.65
CA GLN A 251 3.00 -8.48 -11.40
C GLN A 251 4.24 -7.85 -12.05
N ALA A 252 4.36 -8.09 -13.33
CA ALA A 252 5.43 -7.57 -14.17
C ALA A 252 5.13 -6.14 -14.66
N PRO A 253 6.09 -5.44 -15.31
CA PRO A 253 5.88 -4.14 -15.92
C PRO A 253 4.61 -4.07 -16.75
N MET A 254 3.97 -2.88 -16.78
CA MET A 254 2.65 -2.64 -17.36
C MET A 254 1.52 -3.47 -16.71
N HIS A 255 1.68 -3.86 -15.45
CA HIS A 255 0.73 -4.68 -14.68
C HIS A 255 0.43 -6.04 -15.30
N LEU A 256 1.32 -6.56 -16.14
CA LEU A 256 1.17 -7.89 -16.73
C LEU A 256 1.32 -8.97 -15.65
N THR A 257 0.49 -9.99 -15.71
CA THR A 257 0.66 -11.19 -14.89
C THR A 257 1.54 -12.18 -15.64
N LEU A 258 2.77 -12.40 -15.15
CA LEU A 258 3.72 -13.33 -15.76
C LEU A 258 4.01 -14.51 -14.81
N LYS A 259 4.37 -15.65 -15.38
CA LYS A 259 4.87 -16.80 -14.60
C LYS A 259 6.19 -16.43 -13.92
N PHE A 260 6.31 -16.77 -12.64
CA PHE A 260 7.55 -16.61 -11.92
C PHE A 260 8.54 -17.73 -12.31
N SER A 261 9.69 -17.33 -12.80
CA SER A 261 10.81 -18.21 -13.18
C SER A 261 12.10 -17.87 -12.43
N GLY A 262 12.01 -16.93 -11.49
CA GLY A 262 13.15 -16.45 -10.71
C GLY A 262 13.60 -17.42 -9.63
N ARG A 263 14.57 -16.98 -8.83
CA ARG A 263 15.13 -17.79 -7.74
C ARG A 263 14.29 -17.72 -6.47
N TYR A 264 14.42 -18.74 -5.66
CA TYR A 264 13.88 -18.79 -4.31
C TYR A 264 15.00 -18.83 -3.26
N GLU A 265 14.72 -18.29 -2.08
CA GLU A 265 15.51 -18.47 -0.85
C GLU A 265 14.66 -19.28 0.15
N GLY A 266 14.84 -20.60 0.20
CA GLY A 266 13.86 -21.50 0.80
C GLY A 266 12.56 -21.46 -0.01
N ASP A 267 11.44 -21.12 0.64
CA ASP A 267 10.15 -20.97 -0.05
C ASP A 267 9.85 -19.49 -0.43
N HIS A 268 10.73 -18.55 -0.11
CA HIS A 268 10.58 -17.13 -0.43
C HIS A 268 10.98 -16.85 -1.88
N PRO A 269 10.08 -16.40 -2.77
CA PRO A 269 10.47 -15.92 -4.09
C PRO A 269 11.25 -14.60 -3.94
N VAL A 270 12.27 -14.41 -4.77
CA VAL A 270 13.05 -13.18 -4.79
C VAL A 270 12.66 -12.37 -6.01
N LEU A 271 12.10 -11.19 -5.77
CA LEU A 271 11.61 -10.27 -6.79
C LEU A 271 12.32 -8.92 -6.63
N GLN A 272 12.59 -8.24 -7.74
CA GLN A 272 13.17 -6.90 -7.72
C GLN A 272 12.17 -5.87 -8.20
N THR A 273 12.01 -4.77 -7.47
CA THR A 273 11.33 -3.58 -8.01
C THR A 273 12.11 -3.07 -9.22
N CYS A 274 11.51 -3.01 -10.40
CA CYS A 274 12.23 -2.69 -11.63
C CYS A 274 11.63 -1.55 -12.46
N THR A 275 10.51 -0.97 -12.04
CA THR A 275 9.90 0.21 -12.67
C THR A 275 9.69 1.32 -11.66
N GLN A 276 9.41 2.55 -12.14
CA GLN A 276 8.98 3.66 -11.29
C GLN A 276 7.61 3.42 -10.62
N ASN A 277 6.76 2.64 -11.28
CA ASN A 277 5.45 2.21 -10.80
C ASN A 277 5.54 0.91 -9.98
N ASN A 278 6.66 0.67 -9.33
CA ASN A 278 6.95 -0.43 -8.42
C ASN A 278 6.55 -1.84 -8.91
N ASN A 279 6.41 -2.04 -10.23
CA ASN A 279 6.21 -3.36 -10.78
C ASN A 279 7.49 -4.20 -10.63
N MET A 280 7.32 -5.51 -10.62
CA MET A 280 8.36 -6.46 -10.26
C MET A 280 9.03 -7.09 -11.48
N CYS A 281 10.28 -7.50 -11.29
CA CYS A 281 11.01 -8.39 -12.18
C CYS A 281 11.45 -9.62 -11.37
N ASP A 282 11.46 -10.80 -12.00
CA ASP A 282 11.96 -12.04 -11.40
C ASP A 282 13.45 -12.30 -11.70
N VAL A 283 14.06 -11.46 -12.53
CA VAL A 283 15.52 -11.37 -12.69
C VAL A 283 16.05 -10.31 -11.73
N VAL A 284 16.90 -10.72 -10.81
CA VAL A 284 17.39 -9.89 -9.70
C VAL A 284 18.86 -9.57 -9.89
N SER A 285 19.26 -8.32 -9.61
CA SER A 285 20.65 -7.90 -9.62
C SER A 285 21.53 -8.80 -8.74
N PRO A 286 22.76 -9.16 -9.16
CA PRO A 286 23.61 -10.10 -8.41
C PRO A 286 23.89 -9.65 -6.97
N GLU A 287 24.08 -8.36 -6.74
CA GLU A 287 24.36 -7.77 -5.44
C GLU A 287 23.41 -6.60 -5.16
N PRO A 288 22.14 -6.88 -4.83
CA PRO A 288 21.19 -5.81 -4.51
C PRO A 288 21.61 -5.12 -3.22
N PRO A 289 21.66 -3.77 -3.20
CA PRO A 289 22.10 -3.03 -2.01
C PRO A 289 21.08 -3.08 -0.87
N LEU A 290 19.79 -3.14 -1.21
CA LEU A 290 18.69 -3.23 -0.24
C LEU A 290 17.79 -4.41 -0.57
N ARG A 291 17.30 -5.04 0.49
CA ARG A 291 16.32 -6.13 0.40
C ARG A 291 15.33 -6.07 1.55
N PHE A 292 14.10 -6.43 1.29
CA PHE A 292 13.01 -6.30 2.23
C PHE A 292 12.24 -7.63 2.31
N LEU A 293 12.32 -8.30 3.45
CA LEU A 293 11.41 -9.38 3.80
C LEU A 293 10.45 -8.80 4.84
N LEU A 294 9.33 -8.30 4.39
CA LEU A 294 8.32 -7.67 5.24
C LEU A 294 7.50 -8.74 5.97
N ASP A 295 6.95 -8.38 7.13
CA ASP A 295 5.96 -9.23 7.81
C ASP A 295 4.64 -9.20 7.04
N ALA A 296 4.39 -10.24 6.24
CA ALA A 296 3.17 -10.38 5.46
C ALA A 296 2.06 -11.16 6.21
N SER A 297 2.14 -11.31 7.53
CA SER A 297 1.12 -12.03 8.31
C SER A 297 -0.22 -11.29 8.42
N GLY A 298 -0.25 -9.98 8.13
CA GLY A 298 -1.47 -9.20 8.09
C GLY A 298 -2.36 -9.56 6.91
N THR A 299 -3.68 -9.30 7.04
CA THR A 299 -4.67 -9.46 5.98
C THR A 299 -5.45 -8.16 5.80
N ARG A 300 -5.99 -7.92 4.62
CA ARG A 300 -6.98 -6.87 4.40
C ARG A 300 -8.34 -7.34 4.92
N PRO A 301 -9.11 -6.49 5.62
CA PRO A 301 -10.49 -6.84 5.98
C PRO A 301 -11.36 -7.02 4.73
N ASP A 302 -12.20 -8.05 4.72
CA ASP A 302 -13.10 -8.35 3.62
C ASP A 302 -14.02 -7.15 3.30
N GLY A 303 -14.26 -6.93 2.01
CA GLY A 303 -15.15 -5.87 1.53
C GLY A 303 -14.65 -4.44 1.77
N ARG A 304 -13.39 -4.24 2.16
CA ARG A 304 -12.78 -2.92 2.37
C ARG A 304 -11.79 -2.58 1.26
N ALA A 305 -11.56 -1.30 1.03
CA ALA A 305 -10.53 -0.82 0.09
C ALA A 305 -9.12 -1.25 0.52
N ARG A 306 -8.18 -1.37 -0.45
CA ARG A 306 -6.79 -1.77 -0.17
C ARG A 306 -6.11 -0.82 0.82
N GLU A 307 -6.42 0.43 0.72
CA GLU A 307 -5.85 1.54 1.50
C GLU A 307 -6.08 1.38 3.02
N VAL A 308 -7.09 0.61 3.43
CA VAL A 308 -7.37 0.35 4.86
C VAL A 308 -6.24 -0.39 5.59
N VAL A 309 -5.35 -1.05 4.85
CA VAL A 309 -4.17 -1.70 5.45
C VAL A 309 -3.21 -0.70 6.09
N MET A 310 -3.20 0.55 5.59
CA MET A 310 -2.42 1.65 6.16
C MET A 310 -2.89 2.07 7.55
N ASP A 311 -4.15 1.82 7.90
CA ASP A 311 -4.72 2.19 9.22
C ASP A 311 -4.08 1.41 10.37
N ARG A 312 -3.55 0.21 10.11
CA ARG A 312 -2.81 -0.58 11.11
C ARG A 312 -1.42 -0.01 11.39
N GLU A 313 -0.89 0.72 10.41
CA GLU A 313 0.42 1.34 10.43
C GLU A 313 0.29 2.83 10.09
N PRO A 314 -0.35 3.63 10.98
CA PRO A 314 -0.71 5.03 10.67
C PRO A 314 0.47 5.91 10.27
N TRP A 315 1.69 5.56 10.68
CA TRP A 315 2.91 6.23 10.27
C TRP A 315 3.15 6.24 8.74
N THR A 316 2.48 5.34 7.98
CA THR A 316 2.57 5.29 6.51
C THR A 316 1.95 6.52 5.86
N TYR A 317 0.87 7.07 6.42
CA TYR A 317 0.28 8.33 5.98
C TYR A 317 1.27 9.50 6.13
N ARG A 318 1.97 9.55 7.27
CA ARG A 318 3.03 10.56 7.51
C ARG A 318 4.15 10.44 6.50
N VAL A 319 4.61 9.23 6.20
CA VAL A 319 5.68 9.02 5.21
C VAL A 319 5.23 9.51 3.84
N ALA A 320 4.03 9.12 3.39
CA ALA A 320 3.47 9.53 2.11
C ALA A 320 3.38 11.06 1.98
N ALA A 321 2.79 11.73 2.99
CA ALA A 321 2.66 13.19 3.00
C ALA A 321 4.03 13.89 3.00
N GLN A 322 4.96 13.42 3.82
CA GLN A 322 6.31 13.98 3.90
C GLN A 322 7.12 13.78 2.62
N GLU A 323 6.88 12.72 1.87
CA GLU A 323 7.51 12.49 0.58
C GLU A 323 7.07 13.57 -0.42
N MET A 324 5.78 13.86 -0.49
CA MET A 324 5.25 14.93 -1.34
C MET A 324 5.84 16.30 -1.01
N VAL A 325 6.00 16.61 0.29
CA VAL A 325 6.67 17.84 0.74
C VAL A 325 8.12 17.89 0.25
N ARG A 326 8.88 16.80 0.43
CA ARG A 326 10.28 16.73 0.01
C ARG A 326 10.46 16.87 -1.49
N GLU A 327 9.56 16.31 -2.27
CA GLU A 327 9.61 16.32 -3.73
C GLU A 327 9.06 17.62 -4.35
N GLY A 328 8.55 18.55 -3.53
CA GLY A 328 7.97 19.79 -4.00
C GLY A 328 6.70 19.60 -4.83
N LYS A 329 5.96 18.51 -4.57
CA LYS A 329 4.71 18.18 -5.27
C LYS A 329 3.47 18.76 -4.60
N ILE A 330 3.63 19.58 -3.58
CA ILE A 330 2.53 20.21 -2.84
C ILE A 330 2.47 21.69 -3.16
N GLU A 331 1.30 22.19 -3.55
CA GLU A 331 1.06 23.62 -3.66
C GLU A 331 1.04 24.28 -2.28
N ASN A 332 1.49 25.54 -2.22
CA ASN A 332 1.53 26.31 -0.98
C ASN A 332 1.13 27.78 -1.24
N PRO A 333 0.01 28.29 -0.69
CA PRO A 333 -0.96 27.54 0.17
C PRO A 333 -1.82 26.56 -0.62
N SER A 334 -2.37 25.55 0.08
CA SER A 334 -3.35 24.63 -0.52
C SER A 334 -4.60 25.37 -0.97
N ASP A 335 -5.04 25.11 -2.21
CA ASP A 335 -6.23 25.70 -2.80
C ASP A 335 -7.14 24.62 -3.41
N PRO A 336 -8.29 24.28 -2.77
CA PRO A 336 -9.19 23.23 -3.26
C PRO A 336 -9.85 23.56 -4.62
N ALA A 337 -9.64 24.77 -5.17
CA ALA A 337 -10.11 25.14 -6.50
C ALA A 337 -9.13 24.75 -7.62
N THR A 338 -7.88 24.40 -7.29
CA THR A 338 -6.88 23.96 -8.27
C THR A 338 -6.95 22.44 -8.48
N ARG A 339 -6.14 21.92 -9.41
CA ARG A 339 -5.91 20.49 -9.63
C ARG A 339 -4.57 20.01 -9.09
N GLU A 340 -3.82 20.88 -8.43
CA GLU A 340 -2.56 20.53 -7.76
C GLU A 340 -2.86 19.75 -6.47
N VAL A 341 -1.84 19.17 -5.88
CA VAL A 341 -1.98 18.54 -4.56
C VAL A 341 -1.69 19.54 -3.48
N GLY A 342 -2.66 19.79 -2.62
CA GLY A 342 -2.50 20.59 -1.41
C GLY A 342 -1.85 19.80 -0.27
N ASP A 343 -1.70 20.45 0.88
CA ASP A 343 -1.26 19.78 2.10
C ASP A 343 -2.24 18.66 2.46
N GLN A 344 -1.73 17.43 2.65
CA GLN A 344 -2.61 16.28 2.89
C GLN A 344 -3.46 16.39 4.17
N ARG A 345 -3.20 17.34 5.06
CA ARG A 345 -4.05 17.66 6.23
C ARG A 345 -5.34 18.39 5.85
N THR A 346 -5.41 18.98 4.66
CA THR A 346 -6.63 19.65 4.16
C THR A 346 -7.60 18.68 3.48
N TYR A 347 -7.25 17.40 3.32
CA TYR A 347 -8.09 16.43 2.65
C TYR A 347 -8.98 15.66 3.61
N LEU A 348 -10.26 15.51 3.25
CA LEU A 348 -11.12 14.47 3.78
C LEU A 348 -10.78 13.16 3.06
N PHE A 349 -10.15 12.23 3.76
CA PHE A 349 -9.95 10.85 3.29
C PHE A 349 -11.24 10.07 3.48
N ALA A 350 -11.75 9.45 2.42
CA ALA A 350 -13.00 8.71 2.46
C ALA A 350 -12.88 7.34 1.79
N GLU A 351 -13.67 6.38 2.28
CA GLU A 351 -13.88 5.08 1.66
C GLU A 351 -15.39 4.87 1.48
N PHE A 352 -15.80 4.54 0.26
CA PHE A 352 -17.19 4.22 -0.06
C PHE A 352 -17.29 2.96 -0.91
N ALA A 353 -18.46 2.33 -0.95
CA ALA A 353 -18.70 1.17 -1.79
C ALA A 353 -19.70 1.50 -2.89
N LYS A 354 -19.39 1.06 -4.11
CA LYS A 354 -20.23 1.23 -5.28
C LYS A 354 -20.29 0.00 -6.16
N ALA A 355 -21.34 -0.07 -6.99
CA ALA A 355 -21.49 -1.03 -8.07
C ALA A 355 -22.01 -0.34 -9.33
N THR A 356 -21.48 -0.74 -10.48
CA THR A 356 -21.91 -0.25 -11.78
C THR A 356 -22.89 -1.24 -12.40
N GLY A 357 -24.04 -0.76 -12.84
CA GLY A 357 -25.05 -1.60 -13.51
C GLY A 357 -24.75 -1.82 -14.97
N ALA A 358 -25.68 -2.47 -15.66
CA ALA A 358 -25.56 -2.75 -17.09
C ALA A 358 -25.57 -1.46 -17.92
N ALA A 359 -24.72 -1.41 -18.94
CA ALA A 359 -24.72 -0.33 -19.92
C ALA A 359 -26.04 -0.31 -20.71
N ALA A 360 -26.58 0.88 -20.92
CA ALA A 360 -27.79 1.10 -21.75
C ALA A 360 -27.44 1.48 -23.18
N GLY A 361 -26.18 1.83 -23.46
CA GLY A 361 -25.69 2.29 -24.76
C GLY A 361 -24.18 2.17 -24.89
N THR A 362 -23.64 2.89 -25.87
CA THR A 362 -22.20 3.00 -26.11
C THR A 362 -21.65 4.24 -25.44
N GLY A 363 -20.34 4.26 -25.16
CA GLY A 363 -19.66 5.36 -24.51
C GLY A 363 -18.85 4.89 -23.31
N SER A 364 -18.35 5.84 -22.53
CA SER A 364 -17.53 5.56 -21.36
C SER A 364 -18.36 5.03 -20.20
N VAL A 365 -17.75 4.15 -19.41
CA VAL A 365 -18.31 3.70 -18.13
C VAL A 365 -18.42 4.89 -17.16
N PRO A 366 -19.49 5.01 -16.38
CA PRO A 366 -19.57 6.06 -15.38
C PRO A 366 -18.66 5.76 -14.18
N GLY A 367 -17.93 6.76 -13.75
CA GLY A 367 -17.29 6.82 -12.44
C GLY A 367 -18.18 7.49 -11.40
N VAL A 368 -17.77 7.38 -10.15
CA VAL A 368 -18.36 8.11 -9.03
C VAL A 368 -17.28 8.96 -8.35
N ALA A 369 -17.57 10.25 -8.18
CA ALA A 369 -16.82 11.16 -7.34
C ALA A 369 -17.60 11.44 -6.05
N LEU A 370 -16.92 11.83 -4.97
CA LEU A 370 -17.56 12.42 -3.79
C LEU A 370 -17.53 13.95 -3.89
N GLY A 371 -18.60 14.58 -3.43
CA GLY A 371 -18.68 16.01 -3.24
C GLY A 371 -18.97 16.36 -1.79
N VAL A 372 -18.34 17.40 -1.27
CA VAL A 372 -18.53 17.91 0.11
C VAL A 372 -19.05 19.33 0.07
N ARG A 373 -20.09 19.62 0.86
CA ARG A 373 -20.54 20.99 1.15
C ARG A 373 -20.27 21.31 2.59
N LEU A 374 -19.85 22.56 2.84
CA LEU A 374 -19.57 23.05 4.19
C LEU A 374 -20.78 23.84 4.75
N LYS A 375 -20.95 23.83 6.07
CA LYS A 375 -22.00 24.61 6.76
C LYS A 375 -21.84 26.11 6.57
N SER A 376 -20.62 26.59 6.42
CA SER A 376 -20.31 28.00 6.16
C SER A 376 -20.67 28.45 4.75
N ASP A 377 -20.66 27.53 3.78
CA ASP A 377 -21.04 27.76 2.40
C ASP A 377 -21.60 26.49 1.76
N THR A 378 -22.91 26.36 1.73
CA THR A 378 -23.61 25.23 1.12
C THR A 378 -23.77 25.35 -0.40
N SER A 379 -23.38 26.48 -0.99
CA SER A 379 -23.41 26.68 -2.45
C SER A 379 -22.19 26.07 -3.15
N THR A 380 -21.04 26.12 -2.53
CA THR A 380 -19.80 25.51 -3.05
C THR A 380 -19.81 24.00 -2.84
N LEU A 381 -19.47 23.26 -3.90
CA LEU A 381 -19.31 21.81 -3.87
C LEU A 381 -17.84 21.46 -4.14
N TYR A 382 -17.11 21.08 -3.10
CA TYR A 382 -15.76 20.59 -3.21
C TYR A 382 -15.79 19.13 -3.68
N ARG A 383 -15.06 18.81 -4.74
CA ARG A 383 -15.19 17.52 -5.43
C ARG A 383 -13.90 16.72 -5.40
N SER A 384 -14.00 15.41 -5.20
CA SER A 384 -12.84 14.51 -5.21
C SER A 384 -12.17 14.41 -6.58
N ASP A 385 -12.90 14.62 -7.67
CA ASP A 385 -12.39 14.57 -9.03
C ASP A 385 -11.94 15.94 -9.59
N HIS A 386 -11.96 17.01 -8.79
CA HIS A 386 -11.57 18.37 -9.19
C HIS A 386 -12.12 18.78 -10.56
N ASP A 387 -13.35 18.36 -10.87
CA ASP A 387 -14.01 18.51 -12.17
C ASP A 387 -13.33 17.83 -13.36
N GLU A 388 -12.34 16.96 -13.12
CA GLU A 388 -11.73 16.11 -14.13
C GLU A 388 -12.46 14.74 -14.19
N PRO A 389 -13.26 14.49 -15.23
CA PRO A 389 -14.08 13.26 -15.29
C PRO A 389 -13.28 11.96 -15.20
N THR A 390 -12.05 11.96 -15.74
CA THR A 390 -11.16 10.80 -15.73
C THR A 390 -10.63 10.45 -14.34
N TRP A 391 -10.80 11.35 -13.37
CA TRP A 391 -10.44 11.13 -11.97
C TRP A 391 -11.58 10.55 -11.14
N SER A 392 -12.80 10.49 -11.69
CA SER A 392 -13.91 9.76 -11.04
C SER A 392 -13.62 8.25 -11.00
N ILE A 393 -14.07 7.59 -9.94
CA ILE A 393 -13.75 6.18 -9.72
C ILE A 393 -14.71 5.27 -10.49
N ASP A 394 -14.21 4.53 -11.46
CA ASP A 394 -14.97 3.59 -12.31
C ASP A 394 -14.97 2.14 -11.78
N ARG A 395 -13.98 1.76 -10.96
CA ARG A 395 -13.91 0.41 -10.37
C ARG A 395 -15.00 0.19 -9.31
N ASP A 396 -15.50 -1.04 -9.24
CA ASP A 396 -16.54 -1.46 -8.30
C ASP A 396 -15.96 -2.00 -6.98
N GLY A 397 -16.82 -2.13 -5.98
CA GLY A 397 -16.50 -2.54 -4.63
C GLY A 397 -16.23 -1.37 -3.69
N ALA A 398 -15.52 -1.64 -2.60
CA ALA A 398 -15.04 -0.61 -1.70
C ALA A 398 -13.82 0.10 -2.30
N VAL A 399 -13.86 1.41 -2.34
CA VAL A 399 -12.87 2.27 -2.99
C VAL A 399 -12.54 3.47 -2.10
N ALA A 400 -11.28 3.88 -2.10
CA ALA A 400 -10.83 5.07 -1.39
C ALA A 400 -10.70 6.26 -2.35
N THR A 401 -10.94 7.46 -1.81
CA THR A 401 -10.79 8.75 -2.46
C THR A 401 -10.47 9.83 -1.44
N THR A 402 -10.13 11.02 -1.89
CA THR A 402 -10.01 12.20 -1.04
C THR A 402 -10.76 13.38 -1.63
N VAL A 403 -11.22 14.29 -0.77
CA VAL A 403 -11.77 15.58 -1.18
C VAL A 403 -10.95 16.67 -0.52
N GLU A 404 -10.33 17.54 -1.31
CA GLU A 404 -9.62 18.69 -0.81
C GLU A 404 -10.60 19.76 -0.31
N LEU A 405 -10.34 20.33 0.86
CA LEU A 405 -11.19 21.29 1.53
C LEU A 405 -10.34 22.48 2.01
N PRO A 406 -10.95 23.65 2.27
CA PRO A 406 -10.25 24.78 2.85
C PRO A 406 -9.48 24.41 4.12
N GLU A 407 -8.30 25.02 4.31
CA GLU A 407 -7.46 24.79 5.48
C GLU A 407 -8.24 24.99 6.80
N GLY A 408 -7.99 24.11 7.76
CA GLY A 408 -8.64 24.12 9.06
C GLY A 408 -10.05 23.51 9.11
N THR A 409 -10.56 23.01 7.98
CA THR A 409 -11.86 22.30 7.93
C THR A 409 -11.83 21.06 8.82
N ARG A 410 -12.91 20.86 9.58
CA ARG A 410 -13.15 19.69 10.45
C ARG A 410 -14.40 18.95 10.02
N VAL A 411 -14.55 17.70 10.47
CA VAL A 411 -15.77 16.92 10.19
C VAL A 411 -17.04 17.66 10.66
N SER A 412 -16.96 18.41 11.78
CA SER A 412 -18.08 19.21 12.29
C SER A 412 -18.55 20.31 11.35
N ASP A 413 -17.71 20.75 10.43
CA ASP A 413 -17.99 21.84 9.48
C ASP A 413 -18.66 21.34 8.20
N ILE A 414 -18.70 20.01 7.98
CA ILE A 414 -19.33 19.40 6.83
C ILE A 414 -20.85 19.45 6.99
N ALA A 415 -21.54 19.98 5.96
CA ALA A 415 -23.00 20.00 5.87
C ALA A 415 -23.57 18.73 5.23
N SER A 416 -22.90 18.23 4.16
CA SER A 416 -23.30 17.00 3.46
C SER A 416 -22.15 16.42 2.67
N ILE A 417 -22.25 15.11 2.42
CA ILE A 417 -21.45 14.40 1.41
C ILE A 417 -22.41 13.89 0.33
N GLU A 418 -22.06 14.14 -0.92
CA GLU A 418 -22.82 13.75 -2.09
C GLU A 418 -22.01 12.72 -2.92
N ALA A 419 -22.69 11.73 -3.47
CA ALA A 419 -22.15 10.90 -4.53
C ALA A 419 -22.54 11.48 -5.88
N ILE A 420 -21.58 11.53 -6.81
CA ILE A 420 -21.73 12.18 -8.11
C ILE A 420 -21.29 11.22 -9.20
N ARG A 421 -22.23 10.84 -10.09
CA ARG A 421 -21.96 10.00 -11.25
C ARG A 421 -21.47 10.85 -12.42
N ARG A 422 -20.37 10.46 -13.05
CA ARG A 422 -19.82 11.11 -14.25
C ARG A 422 -19.30 10.07 -15.24
N PRO A 423 -19.46 10.24 -16.55
CA PRO A 423 -18.75 9.43 -17.53
C PRO A 423 -17.24 9.72 -17.43
N THR A 424 -16.40 8.68 -17.44
CA THR A 424 -14.95 8.80 -17.25
C THR A 424 -14.18 9.09 -18.54
N GLY A 425 -14.87 9.28 -19.66
CA GLY A 425 -14.27 9.58 -20.97
C GLY A 425 -15.32 10.08 -21.96
N SER A 426 -15.08 9.85 -23.24
CA SER A 426 -15.96 10.32 -24.30
C SER A 426 -17.28 9.56 -24.32
N GLY A 427 -18.39 10.31 -24.29
CA GLY A 427 -19.74 9.77 -24.24
C GLY A 427 -20.10 9.16 -22.89
N ASP A 428 -21.34 8.72 -22.73
CA ASP A 428 -21.87 8.07 -21.53
C ASP A 428 -22.66 6.83 -21.94
N ASN A 429 -22.24 5.65 -21.52
CA ASN A 429 -22.91 4.40 -21.85
C ASN A 429 -24.26 4.17 -21.13
N GLY A 430 -24.69 5.13 -20.29
CA GLY A 430 -25.98 5.09 -19.59
C GLY A 430 -26.05 4.13 -18.41
N ALA A 431 -25.00 3.40 -18.07
CA ALA A 431 -25.02 2.50 -16.94
C ALA A 431 -25.32 3.27 -15.64
N PRO A 432 -26.21 2.80 -14.76
CA PRO A 432 -26.39 3.39 -13.44
C PRO A 432 -25.19 3.04 -12.53
N ALA A 433 -24.93 3.88 -11.53
CA ALA A 433 -23.99 3.60 -10.46
C ALA A 433 -24.72 3.60 -9.11
N THR A 434 -24.64 2.51 -8.36
CA THR A 434 -25.27 2.41 -7.04
C THR A 434 -24.20 2.52 -5.96
N VAL A 435 -24.37 3.48 -5.03
CA VAL A 435 -23.51 3.64 -3.83
C VAL A 435 -24.24 3.03 -2.65
N THR A 436 -23.57 2.16 -1.91
CA THR A 436 -24.19 1.37 -0.81
C THR A 436 -23.67 1.71 0.57
N SER A 437 -22.52 2.33 0.66
CA SER A 437 -21.96 2.76 1.95
C SER A 437 -20.94 3.89 1.80
N VAL A 438 -20.76 4.65 2.87
CA VAL A 438 -19.52 5.34 3.23
C VAL A 438 -18.97 4.62 4.44
N ASN A 439 -17.86 3.92 4.29
CA ASN A 439 -17.31 3.05 5.32
C ASN A 439 -16.52 3.83 6.37
N ARG A 440 -15.92 4.95 5.95
CA ARG A 440 -15.16 5.85 6.81
C ARG A 440 -14.93 7.21 6.15
N GLY A 441 -14.69 8.24 6.99
CA GLY A 441 -14.15 9.53 6.59
C GLY A 441 -13.39 10.16 7.74
N PHE A 442 -12.19 10.68 7.46
CA PHE A 442 -11.28 11.26 8.46
C PHE A 442 -10.34 12.28 7.83
N PHE A 443 -9.74 13.13 8.67
CA PHE A 443 -8.63 14.01 8.31
C PHE A 443 -7.32 13.51 8.94
N LEU A 444 -6.19 13.98 8.43
CA LEU A 444 -4.90 13.82 9.11
C LEU A 444 -4.74 14.93 10.15
N ASP A 445 -4.06 14.60 11.26
CA ASP A 445 -3.67 15.58 12.28
C ASP A 445 -2.39 16.35 11.90
N GLU A 446 -1.91 17.24 12.78
CA GLU A 446 -0.69 18.02 12.59
C GLU A 446 0.57 17.14 12.40
N ALA A 447 0.52 15.88 12.81
CA ALA A 447 1.60 14.91 12.63
C ALA A 447 1.40 14.03 11.39
N TYR A 448 0.44 14.36 10.53
CA TYR A 448 0.02 13.54 9.39
C TYR A 448 -0.45 12.14 9.77
N LEU A 449 -1.04 11.98 10.95
CA LEU A 449 -1.64 10.72 11.38
C LEU A 449 -3.16 10.78 11.22
N PRO A 450 -3.82 9.67 10.83
CA PRO A 450 -5.28 9.65 10.67
C PRO A 450 -5.98 9.89 12.00
N GLN A 451 -6.92 10.83 12.00
CA GLN A 451 -7.84 11.03 13.10
C GLN A 451 -8.90 9.91 13.11
N PRO A 452 -9.55 9.64 14.26
CA PRO A 452 -10.67 8.70 14.31
C PRO A 452 -11.75 9.06 13.29
N SER A 453 -12.21 8.07 12.51
CA SER A 453 -13.31 8.28 11.57
C SER A 453 -14.62 8.51 12.34
N SER A 454 -15.36 9.57 11.97
CA SER A 454 -16.69 9.88 12.48
C SER A 454 -17.75 9.93 11.38
N ILE A 455 -17.37 9.64 10.14
CA ILE A 455 -18.27 9.57 8.99
C ILE A 455 -18.51 8.12 8.63
N ALA A 456 -19.78 7.70 8.69
CA ALA A 456 -20.22 6.40 8.22
C ALA A 456 -21.67 6.51 7.75
N TRP A 457 -22.01 5.75 6.70
CA TRP A 457 -23.35 5.65 6.18
C TRP A 457 -23.55 4.29 5.51
N THR A 458 -24.73 3.72 5.65
CA THR A 458 -25.14 2.50 4.96
C THR A 458 -26.53 2.73 4.38
N GLY A 459 -26.69 2.39 3.12
CA GLY A 459 -27.95 2.59 2.40
C GLY A 459 -27.86 2.05 0.97
N SER A 460 -28.69 2.59 0.08
CA SER A 460 -28.61 2.32 -1.35
C SER A 460 -29.11 3.53 -2.11
N VAL A 461 -28.22 4.14 -2.89
CA VAL A 461 -28.57 5.27 -3.77
C VAL A 461 -28.11 4.94 -5.17
N THR A 462 -29.05 4.92 -6.12
CA THR A 462 -28.74 4.70 -7.53
C THR A 462 -28.70 6.02 -8.28
N LEU A 463 -27.55 6.29 -8.87
CA LEU A 463 -27.29 7.46 -9.71
C LEU A 463 -27.47 7.08 -11.17
N THR A 464 -28.15 7.92 -11.93
CA THR A 464 -28.43 7.72 -13.36
C THR A 464 -28.04 8.97 -14.17
N GLN A 465 -28.15 8.92 -15.48
CA GLN A 465 -27.97 10.12 -16.30
C GLN A 465 -28.95 11.24 -15.93
N ALA A 466 -30.22 10.89 -15.63
CA ALA A 466 -31.25 11.85 -15.25
C ALA A 466 -31.08 12.40 -13.83
N ASN A 467 -30.53 11.60 -12.91
CA ASN A 467 -30.29 11.95 -11.53
C ASN A 467 -28.82 11.62 -11.18
N PRO A 468 -27.86 12.45 -11.62
CA PRO A 468 -26.44 12.12 -11.54
C PRO A 468 -25.83 12.33 -10.16
N SER A 469 -26.52 12.94 -9.20
CA SER A 469 -26.00 13.15 -7.84
C SER A 469 -27.05 12.92 -6.78
N ALA A 470 -26.61 12.55 -5.59
CA ALA A 470 -27.45 12.41 -4.41
C ALA A 470 -26.64 12.55 -3.11
N VAL A 471 -27.28 13.12 -2.09
CA VAL A 471 -26.70 13.17 -0.75
C VAL A 471 -26.70 11.77 -0.14
N ILE A 472 -25.54 11.33 0.32
CA ILE A 472 -25.33 10.01 0.95
C ILE A 472 -24.99 10.11 2.44
N TRP A 473 -24.61 11.30 2.94
CA TRP A 473 -24.34 11.49 4.35
C TRP A 473 -24.63 12.93 4.79
N ARG A 474 -25.15 13.04 6.03
CA ARG A 474 -25.30 14.29 6.80
C ARG A 474 -24.96 14.03 8.26
N PRO A 475 -24.46 15.06 9.01
CA PRO A 475 -24.19 14.93 10.44
C PRO A 475 -25.44 14.72 11.29
#